data_573fd1ca06d21fb344446fb2b08af55f
#
_entry.id   573fd1ca06d21fb344446fb2b08af55f
#
_cell.length_a   1.000
_cell.length_b   1.000
_cell.length_c   1.000
_cell.angle_alpha   90.00
_cell.angle_beta   90.00
_cell.angle_gamma   90.00
#
_symmetry.space_group_name_H-M   'P 1'
#
loop_
_entity.id
_entity.type
_entity.pdbx_description
1 polymer ?
#
loop_
_entity_poly.entity_id
_entity_poly.type
_entity_poly.pdbx_seq_one_letter_code
_entity_poly.pdbx_strand_id
1 'polypeptide(L)'
;MTTINDFNFENKKALIRVDFNVPLDENFKVTDTTRIEAAKPTIIKVLEDGGSCVLMSHLGRPKGVSPEFSLSHIADTVSEIIGVQVKFIDDCIGEKAEKATSDLEPGEVILLENLRFHDEEKSGDVDFAEKLSKLGDLYVNDAFGTAHRAHASTTVVAQFFDGNRCFGDLLAKEITSINKVFKDSEKPVTAILGGAKVSSKITVIENILDKVDHLIIGGGMSFTFIKAQGGKIGDSICEDDKQELALEILKQAKEKGVKVHLPVDVVAGDAFSADANTQVVAINQIPDGWQGLDAGPKTNVGFSFVIAQSKTILWNGPVGVFEMPKFAKGTIELGNAIADATADGAFSLVGGGDSVAAVKQFGFADKVSYVSTGGGAMLEMLEGKELPGIAAI
;
A
#
# COMPACT_ATOMS: atom_id res chain seq x y z
N MET A 1 13.69 -16.60 -0.06
CA MET A 1 13.65 -15.18 0.35
C MET A 1 14.52 -15.04 1.57
N THR A 2 15.58 -14.25 1.47
CA THR A 2 16.52 -14.00 2.58
C THR A 2 15.96 -12.89 3.47
N THR A 3 15.74 -13.17 4.75
CA THR A 3 15.10 -12.26 5.69
C THR A 3 16.02 -11.88 6.84
N ILE A 4 15.62 -10.89 7.61
CA ILE A 4 16.36 -10.47 8.81
C ILE A 4 16.57 -11.61 9.81
N ASN A 5 15.74 -12.65 9.80
CA ASN A 5 15.86 -13.81 10.70
C ASN A 5 16.95 -14.80 10.27
N ASP A 6 17.49 -14.67 9.07
CA ASP A 6 18.58 -15.50 8.58
C ASP A 6 19.96 -14.97 8.99
N PHE A 7 20.01 -13.82 9.71
CA PHE A 7 21.24 -13.15 10.15
C PHE A 7 21.31 -13.03 11.67
N ASN A 8 22.55 -13.00 12.18
CA ASN A 8 22.88 -12.58 13.53
C ASN A 8 23.56 -11.20 13.47
N PHE A 9 22.99 -10.23 14.20
CA PHE A 9 23.45 -8.85 14.19
C PHE A 9 24.40 -8.52 15.34
N GLU A 10 24.84 -9.50 16.13
CA GLU A 10 25.76 -9.29 17.25
C GLU A 10 27.03 -8.53 16.80
N ASN A 11 27.28 -7.37 17.41
CA ASN A 11 28.35 -6.44 17.08
C ASN A 11 28.39 -5.99 15.60
N LYS A 12 27.22 -5.96 14.92
CA LYS A 12 27.08 -5.51 13.54
C LYS A 12 26.29 -4.22 13.48
N LYS A 13 26.63 -3.38 12.49
CA LYS A 13 25.90 -2.16 12.14
C LYS A 13 24.98 -2.47 10.98
N ALA A 14 23.67 -2.46 11.22
CA ALA A 14 22.68 -2.67 10.18
C ALA A 14 22.32 -1.34 9.51
N LEU A 15 22.64 -1.20 8.23
CA LEU A 15 22.14 -0.11 7.39
C LEU A 15 20.73 -0.45 6.92
N ILE A 16 19.72 0.19 7.52
CA ILE A 16 18.31 -0.15 7.31
C ILE A 16 17.61 0.93 6.49
N ARG A 17 17.09 0.56 5.32
CA ARG A 17 16.19 1.41 4.53
C ARG A 17 14.77 1.26 5.03
N VAL A 18 14.29 2.26 5.75
CA VAL A 18 12.92 2.34 6.26
C VAL A 18 12.08 3.36 5.46
N ASP A 19 10.77 3.25 5.45
CA ASP A 19 9.87 4.23 4.83
C ASP A 19 9.20 5.12 5.89
N PHE A 20 9.92 6.12 6.36
CA PHE A 20 9.44 7.11 7.33
C PHE A 20 8.88 8.36 6.64
N ASN A 21 8.35 8.20 5.43
CA ASN A 21 7.62 9.26 4.74
C ASN A 21 6.23 9.43 5.34
N VAL A 22 6.18 9.96 6.54
CA VAL A 22 4.97 10.17 7.35
C VAL A 22 4.39 11.57 7.14
N PRO A 23 3.07 11.77 7.30
CA PRO A 23 2.47 13.09 7.23
C PRO A 23 2.81 13.91 8.48
N LEU A 24 3.09 15.18 8.26
CA LEU A 24 3.35 16.17 9.30
C LEU A 24 2.26 17.25 9.30
N ASP A 25 1.95 17.78 10.47
CA ASP A 25 1.10 18.97 10.61
C ASP A 25 1.88 20.28 10.33
N GLU A 26 1.22 21.42 10.48
CA GLU A 26 1.81 22.75 10.29
C GLU A 26 2.95 23.07 11.29
N ASN A 27 3.04 22.32 12.40
CA ASN A 27 4.08 22.43 13.40
C ASN A 27 5.14 21.33 13.26
N PHE A 28 5.17 20.63 12.14
CA PHE A 28 6.06 19.51 11.83
C PHE A 28 5.92 18.32 12.77
N LYS A 29 4.75 18.12 13.40
CA LYS A 29 4.47 16.94 14.22
C LYS A 29 3.91 15.82 13.37
N VAL A 30 4.34 14.60 13.64
CA VAL A 30 3.82 13.39 12.96
C VAL A 30 2.35 13.21 13.31
N THR A 31 1.48 13.08 12.29
CA THR A 31 0.04 12.87 12.44
C THR A 31 -0.40 11.43 12.20
N ASP A 32 0.44 10.61 11.59
CA ASP A 32 0.22 9.15 11.40
C ASP A 32 1.55 8.40 11.59
N THR A 33 1.61 7.55 12.60
CA THR A 33 2.81 6.79 13.02
C THR A 33 2.90 5.42 12.37
N THR A 34 1.90 4.99 11.61
CA THR A 34 1.75 3.63 11.07
C THR A 34 3.02 3.09 10.42
N ARG A 35 3.73 3.90 9.64
CA ARG A 35 4.95 3.47 8.94
C ARG A 35 6.14 3.28 9.89
N ILE A 36 6.23 4.08 10.94
CA ILE A 36 7.28 3.95 11.94
C ILE A 36 7.02 2.69 12.77
N GLU A 37 5.77 2.49 13.20
CA GLU A 37 5.35 1.30 13.95
C GLU A 37 5.58 0.02 13.13
N ALA A 38 5.32 0.05 11.83
CA ALA A 38 5.52 -1.09 10.93
C ALA A 38 7.00 -1.50 10.79
N ALA A 39 7.94 -0.56 10.87
CA ALA A 39 9.38 -0.82 10.80
C ALA A 39 9.98 -1.22 12.16
N LYS A 40 9.27 -0.98 13.27
CA LYS A 40 9.74 -1.29 14.64
C LYS A 40 10.24 -2.73 14.81
N PRO A 41 9.54 -3.78 14.35
CA PRO A 41 9.99 -5.16 14.53
C PRO A 41 11.39 -5.41 13.95
N THR A 42 11.69 -4.86 12.77
CA THR A 42 13.00 -4.94 12.14
C THR A 42 14.09 -4.29 12.98
N ILE A 43 13.85 -3.09 13.48
CA ILE A 43 14.80 -2.35 14.30
C ILE A 43 15.06 -3.09 15.63
N ILE A 44 14.00 -3.52 16.30
CA ILE A 44 14.10 -4.23 17.59
C ILE A 44 14.86 -5.55 17.42
N LYS A 45 14.63 -6.33 16.35
CA LYS A 45 15.36 -7.56 16.08
C LYS A 45 16.88 -7.34 16.01
N VAL A 46 17.33 -6.27 15.34
CA VAL A 46 18.75 -5.92 15.27
C VAL A 46 19.32 -5.59 16.66
N LEU A 47 18.58 -4.81 17.45
CA LEU A 47 19.01 -4.40 18.79
C LEU A 47 19.03 -5.58 19.78
N GLU A 48 18.03 -6.45 19.73
CA GLU A 48 17.93 -7.66 20.56
C GLU A 48 19.07 -8.66 20.27
N ASP A 49 19.54 -8.71 19.04
CA ASP A 49 20.72 -9.51 18.67
C ASP A 49 22.05 -8.87 19.16
N GLY A 50 22.03 -7.67 19.73
CA GLY A 50 23.24 -6.95 20.15
C GLY A 50 23.91 -6.17 19.02
N GLY A 51 23.15 -5.82 17.97
CA GLY A 51 23.60 -4.94 16.89
C GLY A 51 23.28 -3.47 17.16
N SER A 52 23.59 -2.63 16.17
CA SER A 52 23.21 -1.20 16.12
C SER A 52 22.56 -0.86 14.78
N CYS A 53 21.75 0.20 14.76
CA CYS A 53 20.97 0.57 13.59
C CYS A 53 21.39 1.91 13.00
N VAL A 54 21.62 1.94 11.70
CA VAL A 54 21.77 3.15 10.89
C VAL A 54 20.54 3.24 9.99
N LEU A 55 19.57 4.10 10.40
CA LEU A 55 18.32 4.25 9.68
C LEU A 55 18.45 5.30 8.59
N MET A 56 18.05 4.96 7.37
CA MET A 56 17.97 5.88 6.24
C MET A 56 16.57 5.88 5.64
N SER A 57 16.04 7.07 5.38
CA SER A 57 14.70 7.26 4.83
C SER A 57 14.62 8.51 3.97
N HIS A 58 13.45 8.70 3.36
CA HIS A 58 13.08 9.96 2.73
C HIS A 58 11.85 10.54 3.40
N LEU A 59 11.66 11.85 3.26
CA LEU A 59 10.47 12.58 3.68
C LEU A 59 10.05 13.53 2.55
N GLY A 60 8.82 13.44 2.10
CA GLY A 60 8.26 14.30 1.07
C GLY A 60 8.93 14.20 -0.31
N ARG A 61 8.88 15.32 -1.02
CA ARG A 61 9.45 15.47 -2.39
C ARG A 61 10.24 16.76 -2.52
N PRO A 62 11.30 16.95 -1.71
CA PRO A 62 12.11 18.17 -1.78
C PRO A 62 12.82 18.27 -3.13
N LYS A 63 13.19 19.52 -3.49
CA LYS A 63 14.03 19.85 -4.66
C LYS A 63 15.46 20.23 -4.24
N GLY A 64 15.98 19.62 -3.19
CA GLY A 64 17.23 19.91 -2.54
C GLY A 64 17.06 20.04 -1.03
N VAL A 65 18.05 20.53 -0.33
CA VAL A 65 18.00 20.72 1.13
C VAL A 65 16.92 21.72 1.51
N SER A 66 16.01 21.30 2.37
CA SER A 66 14.83 22.08 2.75
C SER A 66 14.42 21.72 4.18
N PRO A 67 14.43 22.69 5.12
CA PRO A 67 14.17 22.43 6.53
C PRO A 67 12.83 21.73 6.83
N GLU A 68 11.79 22.05 6.05
CA GLU A 68 10.46 21.44 6.22
C GLU A 68 10.41 19.93 5.92
N PHE A 69 11.41 19.41 5.19
CA PHE A 69 11.55 17.99 4.86
C PHE A 69 12.69 17.31 5.61
N SER A 70 13.24 17.95 6.65
CA SER A 70 14.27 17.33 7.48
C SER A 70 13.69 16.18 8.29
N LEU A 71 14.41 15.06 8.35
CA LEU A 71 14.07 13.94 9.20
C LEU A 71 14.28 14.22 10.70
N SER A 72 14.91 15.35 11.05
CA SER A 72 15.00 15.80 12.45
C SER A 72 13.63 15.95 13.09
N HIS A 73 12.60 16.33 12.33
CA HIS A 73 11.23 16.50 12.85
C HIS A 73 10.60 15.21 13.40
N ILE A 74 11.07 14.06 12.95
CA ILE A 74 10.49 12.76 13.34
C ILE A 74 11.35 11.97 14.31
N ALA A 75 12.59 12.39 14.59
CA ALA A 75 13.55 11.62 15.38
C ALA A 75 13.04 11.30 16.79
N ASP A 76 12.38 12.26 17.46
CA ASP A 76 11.79 12.05 18.78
C ASP A 76 10.62 11.05 18.73
N THR A 77 9.74 11.18 17.73
CA THR A 77 8.63 10.23 17.55
C THR A 77 9.15 8.82 17.26
N VAL A 78 10.21 8.68 16.46
CA VAL A 78 10.85 7.37 16.24
C VAL A 78 11.41 6.81 17.55
N SER A 79 12.10 7.65 18.36
CA SER A 79 12.63 7.26 19.67
C SER A 79 11.52 6.75 20.61
N GLU A 80 10.41 7.46 20.70
CA GLU A 80 9.26 7.08 21.52
C GLU A 80 8.67 5.74 21.09
N ILE A 81 8.49 5.53 19.78
CA ILE A 81 7.89 4.30 19.25
C ILE A 81 8.79 3.09 19.44
N ILE A 82 10.08 3.20 19.13
CA ILE A 82 11.01 2.06 19.24
C ILE A 82 11.42 1.81 20.72
N GLY A 83 11.31 2.83 21.58
CA GLY A 83 11.69 2.74 23.00
C GLY A 83 13.19 2.87 23.25
N VAL A 84 13.95 3.38 22.27
CA VAL A 84 15.39 3.64 22.35
C VAL A 84 15.67 5.03 21.80
N GLN A 85 16.60 5.77 22.44
CA GLN A 85 17.00 7.10 21.96
C GLN A 85 17.61 7.01 20.56
N VAL A 86 17.06 7.76 19.63
CA VAL A 86 17.57 7.89 18.25
C VAL A 86 18.38 9.19 18.15
N LYS A 87 19.64 9.07 17.73
CA LYS A 87 20.48 10.25 17.45
C LYS A 87 20.27 10.66 15.98
N PHE A 88 19.85 11.89 15.77
CA PHE A 88 19.74 12.44 14.41
C PHE A 88 21.10 12.93 13.91
N ILE A 89 21.41 12.64 12.64
CA ILE A 89 22.64 13.07 11.94
C ILE A 89 22.23 13.91 10.75
N ASP A 90 22.70 15.15 10.68
CA ASP A 90 22.30 16.17 9.72
C ASP A 90 22.90 16.02 8.29
N ASP A 91 23.32 14.81 7.97
CA ASP A 91 23.65 14.35 6.61
C ASP A 91 23.44 12.84 6.50
N CYS A 92 23.31 12.34 5.27
CA CYS A 92 23.18 10.89 5.02
C CYS A 92 24.44 10.26 4.40
N ILE A 93 25.44 11.05 4.05
CA ILE A 93 26.75 10.63 3.51
C ILE A 93 27.87 11.54 4.04
N GLY A 94 29.13 11.18 3.76
CA GLY A 94 30.30 12.01 4.07
C GLY A 94 30.77 11.92 5.52
N GLU A 95 31.72 12.77 5.88
CA GLU A 95 32.49 12.69 7.13
C GLU A 95 31.61 12.63 8.39
N LYS A 96 30.53 13.38 8.45
CA LYS A 96 29.64 13.40 9.62
C LYS A 96 28.93 12.06 9.80
N ALA A 97 28.35 11.51 8.73
CA ALA A 97 27.66 10.23 8.76
C ALA A 97 28.63 9.09 9.04
N GLU A 98 29.80 9.09 8.39
CA GLU A 98 30.84 8.08 8.59
C GLU A 98 31.37 8.10 10.02
N LYS A 99 31.64 9.27 10.59
CA LYS A 99 32.08 9.41 11.98
C LYS A 99 31.00 8.93 12.96
N ALA A 100 29.75 9.39 12.79
CA ALA A 100 28.66 8.98 13.67
C ALA A 100 28.45 7.45 13.65
N THR A 101 28.62 6.84 12.47
CA THR A 101 28.51 5.40 12.32
C THR A 101 29.72 4.66 12.91
N SER A 102 30.96 5.23 12.78
CA SER A 102 32.15 4.61 13.38
C SER A 102 32.08 4.56 14.90
N ASP A 103 31.53 5.63 15.49
CA ASP A 103 31.41 5.80 16.93
C ASP A 103 30.16 5.08 17.54
N LEU A 104 29.34 4.42 16.68
CA LEU A 104 28.09 3.78 17.08
C LEU A 104 28.33 2.46 17.82
N GLU A 105 27.83 2.37 19.04
CA GLU A 105 27.96 1.19 19.91
C GLU A 105 26.75 0.24 19.77
N PRO A 106 26.90 -1.05 20.12
CA PRO A 106 25.78 -1.99 20.18
C PRO A 106 24.60 -1.45 21.01
N GLY A 107 23.38 -1.59 20.49
CA GLY A 107 22.16 -1.08 21.12
C GLY A 107 21.82 0.37 20.77
N GLU A 108 22.70 1.10 20.09
CA GLU A 108 22.44 2.47 19.65
C GLU A 108 21.76 2.54 18.29
N VAL A 109 21.01 3.62 18.07
CA VAL A 109 20.31 3.91 16.82
C VAL A 109 20.60 5.33 16.36
N ILE A 110 20.96 5.48 15.09
CA ILE A 110 21.05 6.78 14.42
C ILE A 110 20.04 6.87 13.29
N LEU A 111 19.51 8.06 13.06
CA LEU A 111 18.67 8.43 11.91
C LEU A 111 19.42 9.45 11.07
N LEU A 112 19.72 9.10 9.83
CA LEU A 112 20.38 9.97 8.87
C LEU A 112 19.39 11.00 8.32
N GLU A 113 19.90 12.10 7.77
CA GLU A 113 19.10 13.12 7.10
C GLU A 113 18.46 12.58 5.81
N ASN A 114 17.44 13.29 5.34
CA ASN A 114 16.61 12.94 4.19
C ASN A 114 17.44 12.64 2.93
N LEU A 115 17.41 11.39 2.51
CA LEU A 115 18.09 10.91 1.31
C LEU A 115 17.79 11.76 0.06
N ARG A 116 16.57 12.31 -0.04
CA ARG A 116 16.11 13.09 -1.18
C ARG A 116 16.62 14.54 -1.19
N PHE A 117 17.43 14.92 -0.22
CA PHE A 117 18.21 16.16 -0.33
C PHE A 117 19.31 16.05 -1.38
N HIS A 118 19.67 14.81 -1.75
CA HIS A 118 20.59 14.49 -2.82
C HIS A 118 19.80 13.96 -4.04
N ASP A 119 19.97 14.59 -5.21
CA ASP A 119 19.30 14.15 -6.45
C ASP A 119 19.80 12.79 -6.92
N GLU A 120 21.00 12.41 -6.53
CA GLU A 120 21.65 11.11 -6.74
C GLU A 120 20.82 9.95 -6.17
N GLU A 121 20.08 10.17 -5.11
CA GLU A 121 19.17 9.15 -4.56
C GLU A 121 18.13 8.71 -5.61
N LYS A 122 17.46 9.67 -6.25
CA LYS A 122 16.40 9.38 -7.21
C LYS A 122 16.92 8.85 -8.55
N SER A 123 18.13 9.25 -8.93
CA SER A 123 18.76 8.78 -10.17
C SER A 123 19.35 7.39 -10.06
N GLY A 124 19.44 6.82 -8.84
CA GLY A 124 20.09 5.53 -8.62
C GLY A 124 21.61 5.62 -8.82
N ASP A 125 22.23 6.72 -8.39
CA ASP A 125 23.65 6.97 -8.57
C ASP A 125 24.50 5.96 -7.80
N VAL A 126 25.50 5.39 -8.48
CA VAL A 126 26.36 4.33 -7.93
C VAL A 126 27.33 4.86 -6.89
N ASP A 127 27.91 6.03 -7.12
CA ASP A 127 28.90 6.63 -6.19
C ASP A 127 28.21 7.08 -4.90
N PHE A 128 26.97 7.58 -5.00
CA PHE A 128 26.14 7.88 -3.84
C PHE A 128 25.79 6.61 -3.05
N ALA A 129 25.39 5.54 -3.73
CA ALA A 129 25.09 4.25 -3.12
C ALA A 129 26.34 3.63 -2.45
N GLU A 130 27.54 3.77 -3.06
CA GLU A 130 28.79 3.35 -2.46
C GLU A 130 29.08 4.11 -1.15
N LYS A 131 28.84 5.43 -1.13
CA LYS A 131 29.00 6.22 0.11
C LYS A 131 28.03 5.77 1.21
N LEU A 132 26.77 5.48 0.87
CA LEU A 132 25.81 4.92 1.82
C LEU A 132 26.26 3.56 2.34
N SER A 133 26.83 2.70 1.49
CA SER A 133 27.24 1.34 1.88
C SER A 133 28.35 1.32 2.93
N LYS A 134 29.14 2.38 3.05
CA LYS A 134 30.20 2.51 4.07
C LYS A 134 29.66 2.66 5.50
N LEU A 135 28.36 2.90 5.63
CA LEU A 135 27.69 3.17 6.92
C LEU A 135 27.16 1.91 7.61
N GLY A 136 27.40 0.72 7.09
CA GLY A 136 26.92 -0.52 7.71
C GLY A 136 27.69 -1.77 7.27
N ASP A 137 27.55 -2.82 8.06
CA ASP A 137 28.12 -4.16 7.79
C ASP A 137 27.15 -5.07 7.04
N LEU A 138 25.85 -4.81 7.21
CA LEU A 138 24.72 -5.48 6.54
C LEU A 138 23.73 -4.44 6.03
N TYR A 139 23.10 -4.76 4.91
CA TYR A 139 22.01 -3.97 4.35
C TYR A 139 20.66 -4.65 4.57
N VAL A 140 19.70 -3.90 5.13
CA VAL A 140 18.32 -4.35 5.34
C VAL A 140 17.39 -3.46 4.57
N ASN A 141 16.66 -4.01 3.59
CA ASN A 141 15.58 -3.31 2.92
C ASN A 141 14.26 -3.58 3.64
N ASP A 142 13.67 -2.54 4.25
CA ASP A 142 12.39 -2.61 4.96
C ASP A 142 11.39 -1.54 4.49
N ALA A 143 11.57 -1.07 3.26
CA ALA A 143 10.82 0.04 2.68
C ALA A 143 9.98 -0.40 1.49
N PHE A 144 8.88 -1.13 1.73
CA PHE A 144 8.03 -1.63 0.65
C PHE A 144 7.43 -0.51 -0.21
N GLY A 145 6.98 0.60 0.39
CA GLY A 145 6.38 1.71 -0.33
C GLY A 145 7.28 2.32 -1.43
N THR A 146 8.59 2.12 -1.37
CA THR A 146 9.57 2.59 -2.36
C THR A 146 10.20 1.47 -3.19
N ALA A 147 9.86 0.21 -2.94
CA ALA A 147 10.47 -0.94 -3.61
C ALA A 147 10.27 -0.97 -5.14
N HIS A 148 9.26 -0.27 -5.64
CA HIS A 148 8.99 -0.11 -7.08
C HIS A 148 9.92 0.90 -7.79
N ARG A 149 10.86 1.51 -7.08
CA ARG A 149 11.78 2.54 -7.61
C ARG A 149 13.22 2.08 -7.53
N ALA A 150 13.94 2.17 -8.65
CA ALA A 150 15.37 1.85 -8.72
C ALA A 150 16.24 3.00 -8.14
N HIS A 151 15.96 3.41 -6.90
CA HIS A 151 16.71 4.47 -6.22
C HIS A 151 18.03 3.93 -5.65
N ALA A 152 18.98 4.81 -5.36
CA ALA A 152 20.28 4.43 -4.81
C ALA A 152 20.13 3.64 -3.51
N SER A 153 19.33 4.13 -2.56
CA SER A 153 19.17 3.51 -1.24
C SER A 153 18.30 2.25 -1.20
N THR A 154 17.45 2.03 -2.22
CA THR A 154 16.51 0.88 -2.24
C THR A 154 16.97 -0.27 -3.11
N THR A 155 17.84 0.01 -4.10
CA THR A 155 18.23 -0.95 -5.13
C THR A 155 19.75 -1.01 -5.29
N VAL A 156 20.37 0.13 -5.64
CA VAL A 156 21.79 0.13 -6.04
C VAL A 156 22.73 -0.17 -4.87
N VAL A 157 22.41 0.31 -3.67
CA VAL A 157 23.23 0.07 -2.45
C VAL A 157 23.40 -1.41 -2.14
N ALA A 158 22.41 -2.24 -2.48
CA ALA A 158 22.44 -3.67 -2.20
C ALA A 158 23.60 -4.41 -2.91
N GLN A 159 24.09 -3.90 -4.04
CA GLN A 159 25.21 -4.50 -4.76
C GLN A 159 26.55 -4.47 -3.99
N PHE A 160 26.68 -3.57 -3.01
CA PHE A 160 27.86 -3.45 -2.17
C PHE A 160 27.87 -4.37 -0.95
N PHE A 161 26.78 -5.15 -0.74
CA PHE A 161 26.60 -6.05 0.41
C PHE A 161 26.44 -7.51 -0.05
N ASP A 162 27.40 -8.00 -0.82
CA ASP A 162 27.34 -9.39 -1.32
C ASP A 162 27.28 -10.40 -0.16
N GLY A 163 26.21 -11.21 -0.14
CA GLY A 163 25.93 -12.15 0.95
C GLY A 163 25.48 -11.52 2.28
N ASN A 164 25.50 -10.18 2.43
CA ASN A 164 25.16 -9.45 3.66
C ASN A 164 23.97 -8.50 3.44
N ARG A 165 22.94 -8.95 2.73
CA ARG A 165 21.72 -8.18 2.46
C ARG A 165 20.50 -9.04 2.68
N CYS A 166 19.43 -8.43 3.21
CA CYS A 166 18.17 -9.12 3.47
C CYS A 166 16.97 -8.18 3.46
N PHE A 167 15.80 -8.79 3.47
CA PHE A 167 14.55 -8.07 3.74
C PHE A 167 14.35 -7.91 5.25
N GLY A 168 13.89 -6.73 5.66
CA GLY A 168 13.33 -6.52 6.98
C GLY A 168 11.97 -7.22 7.14
N ASP A 169 11.47 -7.24 8.35
CA ASP A 169 10.24 -7.95 8.72
C ASP A 169 9.01 -7.40 7.98
N LEU A 170 8.90 -6.05 7.85
CA LEU A 170 7.81 -5.41 7.12
C LEU A 170 7.81 -5.83 5.64
N LEU A 171 8.94 -5.68 4.95
CA LEU A 171 9.02 -5.98 3.53
C LEU A 171 8.81 -7.47 3.26
N ALA A 172 9.32 -8.36 4.11
CA ALA A 172 9.10 -9.79 4.02
C ALA A 172 7.62 -10.16 4.20
N LYS A 173 6.91 -9.52 5.14
CA LYS A 173 5.46 -9.70 5.35
C LYS A 173 4.63 -9.20 4.16
N GLU A 174 4.98 -8.06 3.57
CA GLU A 174 4.33 -7.53 2.37
C GLU A 174 4.43 -8.53 1.22
N ILE A 175 5.64 -9.00 0.91
CA ILE A 175 5.88 -9.98 -0.16
C ILE A 175 5.10 -11.28 0.11
N THR A 176 5.16 -11.79 1.34
CA THR A 176 4.48 -13.03 1.72
C THR A 176 2.96 -12.88 1.60
N SER A 177 2.40 -11.75 2.05
CA SER A 177 0.96 -11.49 2.01
C SER A 177 0.44 -11.37 0.58
N ILE A 178 1.20 -10.72 -0.30
CA ILE A 178 0.85 -10.63 -1.72
C ILE A 178 0.95 -12.00 -2.40
N ASN A 179 2.01 -12.78 -2.10
CA ASN A 179 2.15 -14.14 -2.64
C ASN A 179 1.02 -15.07 -2.19
N LYS A 180 0.49 -14.92 -0.98
CA LYS A 180 -0.69 -15.66 -0.53
C LYS A 180 -1.94 -15.44 -1.40
N VAL A 181 -2.05 -14.28 -2.04
CA VAL A 181 -3.14 -14.01 -2.99
C VAL A 181 -2.83 -14.57 -4.38
N PHE A 182 -1.58 -14.49 -4.84
CA PHE A 182 -1.22 -14.76 -6.24
C PHE A 182 -0.64 -16.15 -6.51
N LYS A 183 0.08 -16.73 -5.55
CA LYS A 183 0.79 -18.01 -5.75
C LYS A 183 0.21 -19.13 -4.89
N ASP A 184 -0.13 -18.83 -3.64
CA ASP A 184 -0.49 -19.81 -2.62
C ASP A 184 -1.93 -19.61 -2.13
N SER A 185 -2.81 -19.10 -3.01
CA SER A 185 -4.20 -18.78 -2.65
C SER A 185 -5.05 -20.03 -2.45
N GLU A 186 -5.84 -20.04 -1.39
CA GLU A 186 -6.94 -20.99 -1.20
C GLU A 186 -8.18 -20.50 -1.95
N LYS A 187 -8.83 -21.42 -2.66
CA LYS A 187 -10.04 -21.13 -3.44
C LYS A 187 -11.32 -21.28 -2.62
N PRO A 188 -12.39 -20.50 -2.88
CA PRO A 188 -12.50 -19.48 -3.94
C PRO A 188 -11.71 -18.21 -3.62
N VAL A 189 -11.10 -17.62 -4.67
CA VAL A 189 -10.38 -16.35 -4.60
C VAL A 189 -11.27 -15.24 -5.12
N THR A 190 -11.48 -14.20 -4.33
CA THR A 190 -12.25 -13.01 -4.70
C THR A 190 -11.37 -11.77 -4.71
N ALA A 191 -11.30 -11.09 -5.85
CA ALA A 191 -10.76 -9.74 -5.92
C ALA A 191 -11.89 -8.71 -5.93
N ILE A 192 -11.72 -7.65 -5.14
CA ILE A 192 -12.62 -6.52 -5.04
C ILE A 192 -11.86 -5.30 -5.54
N LEU A 193 -12.30 -4.75 -6.66
CA LEU A 193 -11.71 -3.56 -7.25
C LEU A 193 -12.74 -2.44 -7.25
N GLY A 194 -12.36 -1.33 -6.64
CA GLY A 194 -13.18 -0.12 -6.58
C GLY A 194 -12.40 1.12 -6.98
N GLY A 195 -13.01 2.27 -6.76
CA GLY A 195 -12.44 3.57 -7.13
C GLY A 195 -13.14 4.21 -8.32
N ALA A 196 -12.59 5.34 -8.81
CA ALA A 196 -13.30 6.19 -9.78
C ALA A 196 -13.16 5.72 -11.24
N LYS A 197 -12.01 5.15 -11.64
CA LYS A 197 -11.64 4.97 -13.06
C LYS A 197 -11.19 3.56 -13.39
N VAL A 198 -11.72 3.00 -14.48
CA VAL A 198 -11.28 1.72 -15.06
C VAL A 198 -9.84 1.80 -15.54
N SER A 199 -9.48 2.91 -16.23
CA SER A 199 -8.14 3.12 -16.78
C SER A 199 -7.01 2.95 -15.78
N SER A 200 -7.26 3.26 -14.50
CA SER A 200 -6.28 3.11 -13.43
C SER A 200 -6.09 1.66 -12.95
N LYS A 201 -6.94 0.74 -13.38
CA LYS A 201 -6.97 -0.66 -12.90
C LYS A 201 -6.84 -1.71 -14.01
N ILE A 202 -6.73 -1.30 -15.27
CA ILE A 202 -6.72 -2.20 -16.43
C ILE A 202 -5.68 -3.31 -16.27
N THR A 203 -4.43 -2.92 -16.08
CA THR A 203 -3.31 -3.88 -15.98
C THR A 203 -3.47 -4.79 -14.75
N VAL A 204 -4.01 -4.26 -13.66
CA VAL A 204 -4.34 -5.08 -12.48
C VAL A 204 -5.41 -6.10 -12.84
N ILE A 205 -6.51 -5.67 -13.49
CA ILE A 205 -7.60 -6.57 -13.88
C ILE A 205 -7.08 -7.69 -14.78
N GLU A 206 -6.36 -7.34 -15.84
CA GLU A 206 -5.81 -8.31 -16.79
C GLU A 206 -4.92 -9.36 -16.09
N ASN A 207 -4.06 -8.92 -15.17
CA ASN A 207 -3.16 -9.83 -14.47
C ASN A 207 -3.85 -10.73 -13.43
N ILE A 208 -4.93 -10.25 -12.79
CA ILE A 208 -5.62 -11.03 -11.77
C ILE A 208 -6.66 -12.00 -12.34
N LEU A 209 -7.16 -11.81 -13.57
CA LEU A 209 -8.19 -12.69 -14.17
C LEU A 209 -7.79 -14.18 -14.21
N ASP A 210 -6.49 -14.49 -14.29
CA ASP A 210 -6.00 -15.87 -14.24
C ASP A 210 -5.85 -16.43 -12.82
N LYS A 211 -6.08 -15.60 -11.79
CA LYS A 211 -5.81 -15.91 -10.39
C LYS A 211 -7.06 -15.98 -9.53
N VAL A 212 -8.17 -15.41 -10.00
CA VAL A 212 -9.38 -15.25 -9.20
C VAL A 212 -10.54 -16.08 -9.74
N ASP A 213 -11.44 -16.48 -8.85
CA ASP A 213 -12.70 -17.14 -9.22
C ASP A 213 -13.84 -16.11 -9.31
N HIS A 214 -13.75 -15.03 -8.52
CA HIS A 214 -14.73 -13.94 -8.47
C HIS A 214 -14.03 -12.58 -8.58
N LEU A 215 -14.59 -11.69 -9.39
CA LEU A 215 -14.18 -10.29 -9.50
C LEU A 215 -15.37 -9.38 -9.18
N ILE A 216 -15.30 -8.68 -8.05
CA ILE A 216 -16.24 -7.63 -7.68
C ILE A 216 -15.70 -6.30 -8.22
N ILE A 217 -16.50 -5.60 -9.01
CA ILE A 217 -16.20 -4.27 -9.53
C ILE A 217 -17.20 -3.29 -8.92
N GLY A 218 -16.70 -2.36 -8.10
CA GLY A 218 -17.51 -1.36 -7.40
C GLY A 218 -17.01 0.06 -7.62
N GLY A 219 -17.63 1.00 -6.92
CA GLY A 219 -17.29 2.42 -7.02
C GLY A 219 -17.60 3.02 -8.41
N GLY A 220 -17.05 4.20 -8.68
CA GLY A 220 -17.29 4.96 -9.90
C GLY A 220 -16.91 4.22 -11.18
N MET A 221 -15.89 3.37 -11.14
CA MET A 221 -15.48 2.59 -12.31
C MET A 221 -16.56 1.64 -12.81
N SER A 222 -17.50 1.20 -11.96
CA SER A 222 -18.58 0.30 -12.35
C SER A 222 -19.53 0.93 -13.37
N PHE A 223 -19.70 2.25 -13.37
CA PHE A 223 -20.59 2.94 -14.30
C PHE A 223 -20.12 2.86 -15.76
N THR A 224 -18.79 2.79 -15.99
CA THR A 224 -18.26 2.53 -17.35
C THR A 224 -18.71 1.18 -17.88
N PHE A 225 -18.71 0.13 -17.03
CA PHE A 225 -19.21 -1.20 -17.40
C PHE A 225 -20.73 -1.20 -17.65
N ILE A 226 -21.49 -0.52 -16.80
CA ILE A 226 -22.96 -0.44 -16.94
C ILE A 226 -23.35 0.31 -18.19
N LYS A 227 -22.71 1.44 -18.49
CA LYS A 227 -22.96 2.21 -19.72
C LYS A 227 -22.60 1.42 -20.97
N ALA A 228 -21.46 0.71 -20.95
CA ALA A 228 -21.02 -0.16 -22.03
C ALA A 228 -22.03 -1.27 -22.36
N GLN A 229 -22.81 -1.72 -21.38
CA GLN A 229 -23.92 -2.67 -21.54
C GLN A 229 -25.25 -2.03 -21.90
N GLY A 230 -25.27 -0.72 -22.18
CA GLY A 230 -26.49 0.03 -22.59
C GLY A 230 -27.31 0.55 -21.42
N GLY A 231 -26.83 0.52 -20.18
CA GLY A 231 -27.50 1.08 -19.02
C GLY A 231 -27.48 2.61 -18.98
N LYS A 232 -28.50 3.20 -18.35
CA LYS A 232 -28.56 4.63 -18.05
C LYS A 232 -27.91 4.89 -16.71
N ILE A 233 -26.86 5.70 -16.69
CA ILE A 233 -26.06 6.01 -15.50
C ILE A 233 -26.24 7.44 -14.99
N GLY A 234 -27.20 8.23 -15.56
CA GLY A 234 -27.38 9.65 -15.22
C GLY A 234 -26.11 10.45 -15.40
N ASP A 235 -25.79 11.29 -14.42
CA ASP A 235 -24.59 12.13 -14.39
C ASP A 235 -23.42 11.44 -13.67
N SER A 236 -23.48 10.11 -13.48
CA SER A 236 -22.41 9.35 -12.82
C SER A 236 -21.11 9.44 -13.61
N ILE A 237 -19.98 9.38 -12.87
CA ILE A 237 -18.65 9.36 -13.49
C ILE A 237 -18.52 8.20 -14.48
N CYS A 238 -17.98 8.46 -15.67
CA CYS A 238 -17.79 7.46 -16.71
C CYS A 238 -16.56 7.80 -17.57
N GLU A 239 -15.82 6.79 -17.96
CA GLU A 239 -14.77 6.91 -18.99
C GLU A 239 -15.35 6.41 -20.33
N ASP A 240 -15.92 7.33 -21.12
CA ASP A 240 -16.61 7.00 -22.37
C ASP A 240 -15.71 6.34 -23.42
N ASP A 241 -14.44 6.68 -23.42
CA ASP A 241 -13.41 6.08 -24.29
C ASP A 241 -12.95 4.69 -23.83
N LYS A 242 -13.44 4.20 -22.68
CA LYS A 242 -13.11 2.88 -22.12
C LYS A 242 -14.26 1.87 -22.15
N GLN A 243 -15.39 2.19 -22.79
CA GLN A 243 -16.53 1.28 -22.84
C GLN A 243 -16.22 -0.02 -23.60
N GLU A 244 -15.53 0.07 -24.74
CA GLU A 244 -15.10 -1.13 -25.50
C GLU A 244 -14.17 -2.02 -24.66
N LEU A 245 -13.25 -1.40 -23.92
CA LEU A 245 -12.36 -2.11 -23.02
C LEU A 245 -13.11 -2.80 -21.87
N ALA A 246 -14.13 -2.14 -21.31
CA ALA A 246 -14.97 -2.74 -20.27
C ALA A 246 -15.70 -4.00 -20.78
N LEU A 247 -16.22 -3.97 -22.02
CA LEU A 247 -16.83 -5.15 -22.64
C LEU A 247 -15.81 -6.26 -22.89
N GLU A 248 -14.60 -5.92 -23.33
CA GLU A 248 -13.53 -6.91 -23.54
C GLU A 248 -13.12 -7.57 -22.23
N ILE A 249 -12.99 -6.81 -21.12
CA ILE A 249 -12.73 -7.36 -19.79
C ILE A 249 -13.82 -8.36 -19.38
N LEU A 250 -15.10 -8.03 -19.56
CA LEU A 250 -16.20 -8.94 -19.24
C LEU A 250 -16.16 -10.22 -20.08
N LYS A 251 -15.79 -10.11 -21.35
CA LYS A 251 -15.63 -11.25 -22.25
C LYS A 251 -14.46 -12.13 -21.82
N GLN A 252 -13.30 -11.56 -21.56
CA GLN A 252 -12.11 -12.29 -21.08
C GLN A 252 -12.38 -12.98 -19.74
N ALA A 253 -13.04 -12.31 -18.80
CA ALA A 253 -13.44 -12.91 -17.53
C ALA A 253 -14.32 -14.15 -17.76
N LYS A 254 -15.31 -14.06 -18.66
CA LYS A 254 -16.18 -15.19 -19.01
C LYS A 254 -15.41 -16.33 -19.66
N GLU A 255 -14.50 -16.04 -20.57
CA GLU A 255 -13.65 -17.05 -21.23
C GLU A 255 -12.74 -17.78 -20.24
N LYS A 256 -12.26 -17.07 -19.22
CA LYS A 256 -11.43 -17.61 -18.13
C LYS A 256 -12.24 -18.26 -16.99
N GLY A 257 -13.57 -18.25 -17.08
CA GLY A 257 -14.45 -18.80 -16.04
C GLY A 257 -14.58 -17.95 -14.77
N VAL A 258 -14.13 -16.70 -14.81
CA VAL A 258 -14.24 -15.75 -13.70
C VAL A 258 -15.64 -15.14 -13.65
N LYS A 259 -16.27 -15.18 -12.49
CA LYS A 259 -17.58 -14.55 -12.26
C LYS A 259 -17.40 -13.09 -11.88
N VAL A 260 -17.83 -12.18 -12.77
CA VAL A 260 -17.82 -10.74 -12.52
C VAL A 260 -19.11 -10.33 -11.81
N HIS A 261 -18.98 -9.59 -10.72
CA HIS A 261 -20.08 -9.06 -9.92
C HIS A 261 -20.08 -7.54 -10.02
N LEU A 262 -21.04 -7.01 -10.77
CA LEU A 262 -21.33 -5.57 -10.87
C LEU A 262 -22.42 -5.18 -9.87
N PRO A 263 -22.48 -3.92 -9.41
CA PRO A 263 -23.59 -3.43 -8.63
C PRO A 263 -24.91 -3.59 -9.39
N VAL A 264 -25.99 -3.87 -8.67
CA VAL A 264 -27.35 -3.98 -9.25
C VAL A 264 -28.22 -2.78 -8.88
N ASP A 265 -27.93 -2.13 -7.77
CA ASP A 265 -28.53 -0.89 -7.31
C ASP A 265 -27.48 0.03 -6.69
N VAL A 266 -27.80 1.31 -6.59
CA VAL A 266 -26.92 2.34 -6.05
C VAL A 266 -27.71 3.31 -5.18
N VAL A 267 -27.02 3.95 -4.24
CA VAL A 267 -27.45 5.18 -3.60
C VAL A 267 -27.02 6.33 -4.52
N ALA A 268 -27.99 6.94 -5.18
CA ALA A 268 -27.75 8.10 -6.04
C ALA A 268 -27.95 9.41 -5.26
N GLY A 269 -27.11 10.40 -5.57
CA GLY A 269 -27.23 11.77 -5.10
C GLY A 269 -27.57 12.74 -6.22
N ASP A 270 -28.33 13.81 -5.93
CA ASP A 270 -28.62 14.89 -6.87
C ASP A 270 -27.46 15.91 -7.00
N ALA A 271 -26.40 15.74 -6.22
CA ALA A 271 -25.16 16.49 -6.28
C ALA A 271 -24.01 15.67 -5.69
N PHE A 272 -22.76 15.97 -6.07
CA PHE A 272 -21.58 15.45 -5.40
C PHE A 272 -21.31 16.25 -4.10
N SER A 273 -22.12 15.98 -3.07
CA SER A 273 -22.10 16.70 -1.80
C SER A 273 -22.56 15.82 -0.67
N ALA A 274 -21.99 16.01 0.52
CA ALA A 274 -22.44 15.35 1.74
C ALA A 274 -23.91 15.69 2.12
N ASP A 275 -24.40 16.84 1.66
CA ASP A 275 -25.77 17.32 1.89
C ASP A 275 -26.77 16.93 0.79
N ALA A 276 -26.31 16.26 -0.27
CA ALA A 276 -27.15 15.85 -1.39
C ALA A 276 -28.41 15.09 -0.93
N ASN A 277 -29.53 15.29 -1.65
CA ASN A 277 -30.66 14.39 -1.52
C ASN A 277 -30.28 13.02 -2.08
N THR A 278 -30.80 11.95 -1.51
CA THR A 278 -30.45 10.58 -1.89
C THR A 278 -31.69 9.77 -2.25
N GLN A 279 -31.50 8.86 -3.20
CA GLN A 279 -32.49 7.81 -3.51
C GLN A 279 -31.76 6.52 -3.90
N VAL A 280 -32.41 5.38 -3.65
CA VAL A 280 -31.91 4.08 -4.10
C VAL A 280 -32.58 3.76 -5.44
N VAL A 281 -31.77 3.53 -6.46
CA VAL A 281 -32.24 3.22 -7.81
C VAL A 281 -31.48 2.03 -8.41
N ALA A 282 -32.06 1.36 -9.41
CA ALA A 282 -31.33 0.37 -10.19
C ALA A 282 -30.15 1.04 -10.90
N ILE A 283 -28.97 0.40 -10.89
CA ILE A 283 -27.74 1.00 -11.41
C ILE A 283 -27.82 1.35 -12.90
N ASN A 284 -28.64 0.63 -13.67
CA ASN A 284 -28.84 0.83 -15.11
C ASN A 284 -30.01 1.79 -15.44
N GLN A 285 -30.58 2.47 -14.44
CA GLN A 285 -31.72 3.38 -14.57
C GLN A 285 -31.56 4.61 -13.69
N ILE A 286 -30.36 5.13 -13.53
CA ILE A 286 -30.11 6.36 -12.78
C ILE A 286 -30.71 7.54 -13.56
N PRO A 287 -31.56 8.37 -12.95
CA PRO A 287 -32.17 9.51 -13.62
C PRO A 287 -31.17 10.59 -14.02
N ASP A 288 -31.48 11.36 -15.05
CA ASP A 288 -30.74 12.56 -15.43
C ASP A 288 -30.70 13.54 -14.24
N GLY A 289 -29.55 14.22 -14.03
CA GLY A 289 -29.33 15.08 -12.87
C GLY A 289 -28.97 14.33 -11.58
N TRP A 290 -28.91 13.00 -11.59
CA TRP A 290 -28.53 12.17 -10.46
C TRP A 290 -27.27 11.36 -10.81
N GLN A 291 -26.44 11.10 -9.81
CA GLN A 291 -25.22 10.33 -9.96
C GLN A 291 -25.12 9.25 -8.87
N GLY A 292 -24.67 8.07 -9.23
CA GLY A 292 -24.41 6.99 -8.27
C GLY A 292 -23.20 7.30 -7.42
N LEU A 293 -23.33 7.27 -6.10
CA LEU A 293 -22.28 7.64 -5.16
C LEU A 293 -21.94 6.54 -4.16
N ASP A 294 -22.81 5.54 -3.98
CA ASP A 294 -22.51 4.38 -3.13
C ASP A 294 -23.23 3.13 -3.64
N ALA A 295 -22.75 1.96 -3.23
CA ALA A 295 -23.43 0.70 -3.49
C ALA A 295 -24.80 0.66 -2.76
N GLY A 296 -25.82 0.18 -3.47
CA GLY A 296 -27.16 0.06 -2.90
C GLY A 296 -27.35 -1.17 -2.02
N PRO A 297 -28.46 -1.29 -1.30
CA PRO A 297 -28.71 -2.39 -0.36
C PRO A 297 -28.68 -3.78 -0.99
N LYS A 298 -29.21 -3.94 -2.20
CA LYS A 298 -29.19 -5.24 -2.91
C LYS A 298 -27.78 -5.61 -3.37
N THR A 299 -27.03 -4.61 -3.81
CA THR A 299 -25.61 -4.77 -4.17
C THR A 299 -24.80 -5.24 -2.95
N ASN A 300 -25.01 -4.61 -1.80
CA ASN A 300 -24.30 -4.97 -0.56
C ASN A 300 -24.58 -6.43 -0.16
N VAL A 301 -25.84 -6.86 -0.23
CA VAL A 301 -26.20 -8.28 0.03
C VAL A 301 -25.52 -9.22 -0.96
N GLY A 302 -25.51 -8.87 -2.25
CA GLY A 302 -24.86 -9.69 -3.29
C GLY A 302 -23.36 -9.81 -3.08
N PHE A 303 -22.68 -8.70 -2.79
CA PHE A 303 -21.23 -8.69 -2.53
C PHE A 303 -20.89 -9.45 -1.26
N SER A 304 -21.61 -9.23 -0.16
CA SER A 304 -21.43 -9.97 1.09
C SER A 304 -21.60 -11.48 0.91
N PHE A 305 -22.57 -11.91 0.09
CA PHE A 305 -22.76 -13.33 -0.22
C PHE A 305 -21.56 -13.97 -0.94
N VAL A 306 -20.94 -13.24 -1.87
CA VAL A 306 -19.74 -13.72 -2.57
C VAL A 306 -18.54 -13.76 -1.61
N ILE A 307 -18.37 -12.72 -0.81
CA ILE A 307 -17.26 -12.59 0.15
C ILE A 307 -17.32 -13.70 1.20
N ALA A 308 -18.50 -14.00 1.73
CA ALA A 308 -18.68 -15.04 2.75
C ALA A 308 -18.27 -16.45 2.28
N GLN A 309 -18.23 -16.71 0.98
CA GLN A 309 -17.80 -17.99 0.41
C GLN A 309 -16.31 -18.02 0.07
N SER A 310 -15.62 -16.90 0.17
CA SER A 310 -14.22 -16.74 -0.26
C SER A 310 -13.25 -17.30 0.78
N LYS A 311 -12.16 -17.90 0.32
CA LYS A 311 -11.04 -18.32 1.17
C LYS A 311 -9.85 -17.37 1.07
N THR A 312 -9.74 -16.67 -0.05
CA THR A 312 -8.73 -15.61 -0.26
C THR A 312 -9.42 -14.37 -0.81
N ILE A 313 -9.17 -13.23 -0.21
CA ILE A 313 -9.81 -11.96 -0.54
C ILE A 313 -8.73 -10.90 -0.78
N LEU A 314 -8.78 -10.24 -1.94
CA LEU A 314 -8.02 -9.03 -2.24
C LEU A 314 -8.99 -7.85 -2.30
N TRP A 315 -8.77 -6.83 -1.48
CA TRP A 315 -9.56 -5.59 -1.51
C TRP A 315 -8.70 -4.40 -1.93
N ASN A 316 -9.01 -3.81 -3.07
CA ASN A 316 -8.32 -2.63 -3.63
C ASN A 316 -9.30 -1.62 -4.22
N GLY A 317 -9.76 -0.70 -3.41
CA GLY A 317 -10.66 0.41 -3.75
C GLY A 317 -12.02 0.32 -3.08
N PRO A 318 -12.56 1.45 -2.59
CA PRO A 318 -13.88 1.54 -1.98
C PRO A 318 -14.99 1.38 -3.03
N VAL A 319 -16.19 1.04 -2.57
CA VAL A 319 -17.37 0.85 -3.43
C VAL A 319 -18.35 2.03 -3.39
N GLY A 320 -18.03 3.07 -2.64
CA GLY A 320 -18.76 4.32 -2.53
C GLY A 320 -17.85 5.48 -2.17
N VAL A 321 -18.40 6.70 -2.11
CA VAL A 321 -17.69 7.92 -1.69
C VAL A 321 -17.70 7.96 -0.15
N PHE A 322 -16.91 7.09 0.45
CA PHE A 322 -16.93 6.79 1.89
C PHE A 322 -16.55 7.99 2.78
N GLU A 323 -15.91 9.00 2.22
CA GLU A 323 -15.61 10.27 2.89
C GLU A 323 -16.86 11.05 3.26
N MET A 324 -17.97 10.79 2.55
CA MET A 324 -19.27 11.38 2.81
C MET A 324 -20.16 10.39 3.56
N PRO A 325 -20.60 10.66 4.80
CA PRO A 325 -21.34 9.68 5.62
C PRO A 325 -22.57 9.06 4.94
N LYS A 326 -23.28 9.83 4.09
CA LYS A 326 -24.44 9.33 3.33
C LYS A 326 -24.09 8.27 2.28
N PHE A 327 -22.82 8.21 1.86
CA PHE A 327 -22.32 7.37 0.78
C PHE A 327 -21.21 6.41 1.25
N ALA A 328 -21.13 6.17 2.56
CA ALA A 328 -20.14 5.30 3.17
C ALA A 328 -20.65 3.88 3.44
N LYS A 329 -21.98 3.67 3.42
CA LYS A 329 -22.60 2.43 3.88
C LYS A 329 -22.14 1.22 3.07
N GLY A 330 -22.01 1.35 1.74
CA GLY A 330 -21.53 0.28 0.88
C GLY A 330 -20.12 -0.19 1.27
N THR A 331 -19.22 0.75 1.51
CA THR A 331 -17.83 0.44 1.93
C THR A 331 -17.78 -0.15 3.35
N ILE A 332 -18.64 0.30 4.27
CA ILE A 332 -18.76 -0.27 5.62
C ILE A 332 -19.29 -1.71 5.57
N GLU A 333 -20.36 -1.98 4.82
CA GLU A 333 -20.93 -3.33 4.67
C GLU A 333 -19.94 -4.29 4.01
N LEU A 334 -19.17 -3.80 3.02
CA LEU A 334 -18.10 -4.56 2.40
C LEU A 334 -17.01 -4.92 3.43
N GLY A 335 -16.58 -3.93 4.23
CA GLY A 335 -15.59 -4.12 5.29
C GLY A 335 -16.06 -5.12 6.35
N ASN A 336 -17.32 -5.05 6.77
CA ASN A 336 -17.92 -6.02 7.68
C ASN A 336 -17.89 -7.44 7.09
N ALA A 337 -18.32 -7.61 5.84
CA ALA A 337 -18.33 -8.92 5.18
C ALA A 337 -16.91 -9.53 5.08
N ILE A 338 -15.89 -8.70 4.79
CA ILE A 338 -14.49 -9.13 4.76
C ILE A 338 -14.00 -9.50 6.15
N ALA A 339 -14.33 -8.71 7.17
CA ALA A 339 -13.97 -8.99 8.56
C ALA A 339 -14.58 -10.31 9.05
N ASP A 340 -15.87 -10.55 8.76
CA ASP A 340 -16.57 -11.79 9.10
C ASP A 340 -15.94 -13.00 8.39
N ALA A 341 -15.69 -12.91 7.08
CA ALA A 341 -15.01 -13.95 6.31
C ALA A 341 -13.59 -14.24 6.85
N THR A 342 -12.88 -13.20 7.30
CA THR A 342 -11.55 -13.35 7.91
C THR A 342 -11.64 -14.06 9.25
N ALA A 343 -12.61 -13.73 10.08
CA ALA A 343 -12.86 -14.42 11.35
C ALA A 343 -13.21 -15.89 11.13
N ASP A 344 -13.87 -16.22 10.01
CA ASP A 344 -14.20 -17.59 9.58
C ASP A 344 -13.03 -18.32 8.88
N GLY A 345 -11.83 -17.71 8.87
CA GLY A 345 -10.57 -18.31 8.41
C GLY A 345 -10.17 -17.98 6.98
N ALA A 346 -10.82 -17.05 6.31
CA ALA A 346 -10.35 -16.55 5.02
C ALA A 346 -9.10 -15.65 5.20
N PHE A 347 -8.19 -15.68 4.23
CA PHE A 347 -7.10 -14.72 4.16
C PHE A 347 -7.55 -13.46 3.42
N SER A 348 -7.43 -12.29 4.04
CA SER A 348 -7.80 -11.01 3.46
C SER A 348 -6.61 -10.05 3.38
N LEU A 349 -6.33 -9.57 2.18
CA LEU A 349 -5.32 -8.55 1.88
C LEU A 349 -6.00 -7.27 1.44
N VAL A 350 -5.74 -6.18 2.16
CA VAL A 350 -6.24 -4.84 1.83
C VAL A 350 -5.09 -3.97 1.35
N GLY A 351 -5.27 -3.29 0.24
CA GLY A 351 -4.27 -2.36 -0.27
C GLY A 351 -4.82 -1.27 -1.18
N GLY A 352 -3.98 -0.27 -1.43
CA GLY A 352 -4.37 0.98 -2.07
C GLY A 352 -4.78 2.04 -1.06
N GLY A 353 -4.38 3.29 -1.33
CA GLY A 353 -4.55 4.39 -0.37
C GLY A 353 -5.96 4.55 0.17
N ASP A 354 -6.96 4.56 -0.71
CA ASP A 354 -8.37 4.77 -0.32
C ASP A 354 -8.93 3.59 0.48
N SER A 355 -8.57 2.33 0.14
CA SER A 355 -8.99 1.16 0.93
C SER A 355 -8.38 1.17 2.32
N VAL A 356 -7.09 1.51 2.43
CA VAL A 356 -6.39 1.61 3.71
C VAL A 356 -7.00 2.74 4.55
N ALA A 357 -7.33 3.88 3.94
CA ALA A 357 -8.01 4.98 4.63
C ALA A 357 -9.39 4.54 5.15
N ALA A 358 -10.19 3.85 4.33
CA ALA A 358 -11.51 3.33 4.74
C ALA A 358 -11.38 2.31 5.88
N VAL A 359 -10.44 1.37 5.78
CA VAL A 359 -10.19 0.35 6.81
C VAL A 359 -9.81 0.98 8.15
N LYS A 360 -8.96 2.01 8.14
CA LYS A 360 -8.60 2.77 9.36
C LYS A 360 -9.79 3.56 9.90
N GLN A 361 -10.48 4.31 9.03
CA GLN A 361 -11.62 5.16 9.43
C GLN A 361 -12.75 4.36 10.09
N PHE A 362 -13.02 3.16 9.58
CA PHE A 362 -14.13 2.33 10.08
C PHE A 362 -13.71 1.22 11.04
N GLY A 363 -12.44 1.16 11.45
CA GLY A 363 -11.96 0.23 12.47
C GLY A 363 -11.91 -1.24 12.00
N PHE A 364 -11.50 -1.49 10.76
CA PHE A 364 -11.32 -2.85 10.22
C PHE A 364 -9.86 -3.32 10.19
N ALA A 365 -8.89 -2.45 10.54
CA ALA A 365 -7.47 -2.77 10.41
C ALA A 365 -7.07 -4.07 11.13
N ASP A 366 -7.57 -4.28 12.34
CA ASP A 366 -7.30 -5.46 13.16
C ASP A 366 -8.24 -6.65 12.85
N LYS A 367 -9.17 -6.48 11.91
CA LYS A 367 -10.17 -7.49 11.54
C LYS A 367 -9.89 -8.14 10.18
N VAL A 368 -8.85 -7.72 9.50
CA VAL A 368 -8.36 -8.28 8.22
C VAL A 368 -7.01 -8.92 8.43
N SER A 369 -6.61 -9.84 7.56
CA SER A 369 -5.36 -10.58 7.74
C SER A 369 -4.13 -9.69 7.52
N TYR A 370 -4.18 -8.77 6.55
CA TYR A 370 -3.08 -7.86 6.29
C TYR A 370 -3.55 -6.57 5.60
N VAL A 371 -3.02 -5.44 6.08
CA VAL A 371 -3.19 -4.11 5.47
C VAL A 371 -1.84 -3.67 4.91
N SER A 372 -1.73 -3.59 3.58
CA SER A 372 -0.48 -3.21 2.92
C SER A 372 -0.14 -1.73 3.15
N THR A 373 1.12 -1.48 3.47
CA THR A 373 1.68 -0.12 3.56
C THR A 373 2.18 0.40 2.22
N GLY A 374 2.22 -0.45 1.20
CA GLY A 374 2.97 -0.24 -0.04
C GLY A 374 2.32 0.63 -1.10
N GLY A 375 1.03 0.92 -1.02
CA GLY A 375 0.31 1.77 -1.98
C GLY A 375 0.65 1.45 -3.44
N GLY A 376 1.51 2.27 -4.07
CA GLY A 376 1.94 2.10 -5.45
C GLY A 376 2.77 0.83 -5.71
N ALA A 377 3.65 0.46 -4.78
CA ALA A 377 4.45 -0.76 -4.91
C ALA A 377 3.57 -2.01 -4.94
N MET A 378 2.56 -2.08 -4.08
CA MET A 378 1.58 -3.15 -4.12
C MET A 378 0.84 -3.20 -5.47
N LEU A 379 0.37 -2.06 -5.98
CA LEU A 379 -0.31 -2.01 -7.28
C LEU A 379 0.58 -2.56 -8.40
N GLU A 380 1.85 -2.17 -8.45
CA GLU A 380 2.78 -2.68 -9.46
C GLU A 380 3.04 -4.19 -9.33
N MET A 381 3.07 -4.74 -8.11
CA MET A 381 3.09 -6.20 -7.94
C MET A 381 1.79 -6.86 -8.41
N LEU A 382 0.63 -6.24 -8.15
CA LEU A 382 -0.66 -6.71 -8.67
C LEU A 382 -0.72 -6.68 -10.20
N GLU A 383 0.01 -5.75 -10.83
CA GLU A 383 0.22 -5.67 -12.29
C GLU A 383 1.20 -6.73 -12.82
N GLY A 384 1.78 -7.55 -11.95
CA GLY A 384 2.75 -8.59 -12.32
C GLY A 384 4.18 -8.10 -12.55
N LYS A 385 4.49 -6.86 -12.16
CA LYS A 385 5.84 -6.30 -12.29
C LYS A 385 6.76 -6.82 -11.19
N GLU A 386 7.99 -7.12 -11.56
CA GLU A 386 9.06 -7.34 -10.60
C GLU A 386 9.56 -5.99 -10.07
N LEU A 387 9.55 -5.83 -8.75
CA LEU A 387 9.98 -4.57 -8.13
C LEU A 387 11.50 -4.54 -7.97
N PRO A 388 12.19 -3.47 -8.45
CA PRO A 388 13.65 -3.41 -8.41
C PRO A 388 14.23 -3.49 -6.99
N GLY A 389 13.57 -2.92 -5.98
CA GLY A 389 14.00 -3.03 -4.59
C GLY A 389 13.81 -4.43 -3.97
N ILE A 390 13.01 -5.29 -4.59
CA ILE A 390 12.87 -6.70 -4.21
C ILE A 390 13.90 -7.55 -4.96
N ALA A 391 14.03 -7.31 -6.26
CA ALA A 391 14.99 -8.05 -7.10
C ALA A 391 16.46 -7.83 -6.71
N ALA A 392 16.75 -6.75 -6.00
CA ALA A 392 18.09 -6.42 -5.55
C ALA A 392 18.58 -7.24 -4.33
N ILE A 393 17.68 -7.91 -3.59
CA ILE A 393 18.00 -8.73 -2.40
C ILE A 393 18.05 -10.20 -2.78
#